data_a08449e38eb299a77a544a349c4f8591
#
_entry.id   a08449e38eb299a77a544a349c4f8591
#
_cell.length_a   1.000
_cell.length_b   1.000
_cell.length_c   1.000
_cell.angle_alpha   90.00
_cell.angle_beta   90.00
_cell.angle_gamma   90.00
#
_symmetry.space_group_name_H-M   'P 1'
#
loop_
_entity.id
_entity.type
_entity.pdbx_description
1 polymer ?
#
loop_
_entity_poly.entity_id
_entity_poly.type
_entity_poly.pdbx_seq_one_letter_code
_entity_poly.pdbx_strand_id
1 'polypeptide(L)'
;MSALAIDVRGLTKRFGRKVAVDHVDIQVPEGQVWGFLGPNGSGKTTTIRMLCGLLRPDAGEGACLGYDIRRETDRIKREVGYMTQRFSYWEDLSIRENLEFVARVYEVPDPRAKVDETLERLGLVARQHQLAGELSGGWKQRLALAACMLHAPRLLLLDEPTAGVDPQARRDFWEEIHRLSETGLTVLVSTHYMDEAERCDRIVYINLGKIIAQGTVADVIKQSG
;
A
#
# COMPACT_ATOMS: atom_id res chain seq x y z
N MET A 1 -20.43 -12.86 -7.19
CA MET A 1 -18.98 -12.95 -6.81
C MET A 1 -18.47 -11.52 -6.85
N SER A 2 -17.87 -11.02 -5.76
CA SER A 2 -17.25 -9.69 -5.76
C SER A 2 -16.09 -9.64 -6.75
N ALA A 3 -15.91 -8.50 -7.42
CA ALA A 3 -14.76 -8.28 -8.29
C ALA A 3 -13.45 -8.41 -7.49
N LEU A 4 -12.39 -8.90 -8.12
CA LEU A 4 -11.07 -9.02 -7.49
C LEU A 4 -10.20 -7.82 -7.88
N ALA A 5 -9.69 -7.12 -6.88
CA ALA A 5 -8.68 -6.07 -7.08
C ALA A 5 -7.32 -6.68 -7.39
N ILE A 6 -7.01 -7.84 -6.81
CA ILE A 6 -5.78 -8.58 -7.08
C ILE A 6 -6.18 -10.04 -7.33
N ASP A 7 -5.75 -10.62 -8.45
CA ASP A 7 -5.85 -12.05 -8.76
C ASP A 7 -4.56 -12.49 -9.45
N VAL A 8 -3.64 -13.05 -8.68
CA VAL A 8 -2.32 -13.49 -9.18
C VAL A 8 -2.03 -14.92 -8.76
N ARG A 9 -1.33 -15.67 -9.63
CA ARG A 9 -0.99 -17.08 -9.43
C ARG A 9 0.46 -17.37 -9.82
N GLY A 10 1.13 -18.17 -8.99
CA GLY A 10 2.49 -18.62 -9.20
C GLY A 10 3.51 -17.49 -9.23
N LEU A 11 3.21 -16.34 -8.59
CA LEU A 11 4.05 -15.16 -8.64
C LEU A 11 5.43 -15.47 -8.08
N THR A 12 6.47 -15.30 -8.91
CA THR A 12 7.83 -15.68 -8.55
C THR A 12 8.80 -14.56 -8.88
N LYS A 13 9.73 -14.28 -7.95
CA LYS A 13 10.82 -13.32 -8.16
C LYS A 13 12.13 -13.83 -7.59
N ARG A 14 13.19 -13.74 -8.41
CA ARG A 14 14.56 -14.11 -8.07
C ARG A 14 15.50 -12.92 -8.18
N PHE A 15 16.46 -12.84 -7.30
CA PHE A 15 17.58 -11.93 -7.36
C PHE A 15 18.88 -12.75 -7.31
N GLY A 16 19.47 -12.97 -8.49
CA GLY A 16 20.57 -13.90 -8.65
C GLY A 16 20.15 -15.32 -8.21
N ARG A 17 20.84 -15.88 -7.21
CA ARG A 17 20.52 -17.22 -6.69
C ARG A 17 19.40 -17.23 -5.64
N LYS A 18 19.03 -16.06 -5.08
CA LYS A 18 18.02 -15.95 -4.03
C LYS A 18 16.62 -15.88 -4.64
N VAL A 19 15.75 -16.78 -4.26
CA VAL A 19 14.30 -16.70 -4.53
C VAL A 19 13.69 -15.82 -3.44
N ALA A 20 13.22 -14.64 -3.80
CA ALA A 20 12.62 -13.70 -2.87
C ALA A 20 11.10 -13.89 -2.73
N VAL A 21 10.44 -14.34 -3.80
CA VAL A 21 9.02 -14.71 -3.86
C VAL A 21 8.94 -16.00 -4.67
N ASP A 22 8.27 -17.02 -4.14
CA ASP A 22 8.26 -18.37 -4.66
C ASP A 22 6.82 -18.91 -4.80
N HIS A 23 6.27 -18.87 -6.02
CA HIS A 23 4.95 -19.38 -6.40
C HIS A 23 3.82 -18.85 -5.52
N VAL A 24 3.77 -17.53 -5.32
CA VAL A 24 2.76 -16.88 -4.48
C VAL A 24 1.45 -16.69 -5.24
N ASP A 25 0.34 -17.14 -4.63
CA ASP A 25 -1.03 -16.97 -5.10
C ASP A 25 -1.78 -16.02 -4.15
N ILE A 26 -2.31 -14.91 -4.66
CA ILE A 26 -3.05 -13.92 -3.87
C ILE A 26 -4.33 -13.53 -4.61
N GLN A 27 -5.45 -13.57 -3.90
CA GLN A 27 -6.75 -13.06 -4.37
C GLN A 27 -7.31 -12.09 -3.34
N VAL A 28 -7.43 -10.81 -3.70
CA VAL A 28 -7.97 -9.74 -2.86
C VAL A 28 -9.24 -9.20 -3.50
N PRO A 29 -10.42 -9.37 -2.87
CA PRO A 29 -11.66 -8.73 -3.31
C PRO A 29 -11.60 -7.21 -3.22
N GLU A 30 -12.36 -6.51 -4.08
CA GLU A 30 -12.51 -5.06 -4.00
C GLU A 30 -13.21 -4.63 -2.70
N GLY A 31 -12.84 -3.44 -2.17
CA GLY A 31 -13.46 -2.80 -1.03
C GLY A 31 -13.11 -3.42 0.33
N GLN A 32 -12.01 -4.16 0.43
CA GLN A 32 -11.56 -4.77 1.68
C GLN A 32 -10.17 -4.29 2.08
N VAL A 33 -9.87 -4.34 3.39
CA VAL A 33 -8.54 -4.14 3.96
C VAL A 33 -7.88 -5.49 4.21
N TRP A 34 -6.80 -5.77 3.48
CA TRP A 34 -6.04 -7.00 3.63
C TRP A 34 -4.67 -6.75 4.25
N GLY A 35 -4.31 -7.58 5.22
CA GLY A 35 -2.98 -7.60 5.83
C GLY A 35 -2.05 -8.56 5.09
N PHE A 36 -0.85 -8.10 4.74
CA PHE A 36 0.22 -8.94 4.23
C PHE A 36 1.27 -9.10 5.33
N LEU A 37 1.06 -10.10 6.18
CA LEU A 37 1.83 -10.35 7.40
C LEU A 37 3.06 -11.20 7.12
N GLY A 38 4.16 -10.92 7.77
CA GLY A 38 5.36 -11.75 7.73
C GLY A 38 6.60 -11.04 8.26
N PRO A 39 7.66 -11.78 8.60
CA PRO A 39 8.90 -11.21 9.10
C PRO A 39 9.62 -10.38 8.05
N ASN A 40 10.62 -9.59 8.48
CA ASN A 40 11.46 -8.84 7.57
C ASN A 40 12.21 -9.79 6.62
N GLY A 41 12.25 -9.42 5.34
CA GLY A 41 12.89 -10.25 4.31
C GLY A 41 12.05 -11.44 3.83
N SER A 42 10.79 -11.60 4.25
CA SER A 42 9.91 -12.69 3.81
C SER A 42 9.38 -12.55 2.37
N GLY A 43 9.57 -11.39 1.72
CA GLY A 43 9.11 -11.16 0.35
C GLY A 43 7.98 -10.15 0.19
N LYS A 44 7.43 -9.56 1.28
CA LYS A 44 6.30 -8.60 1.26
C LYS A 44 6.52 -7.45 0.28
N THR A 45 7.56 -6.64 0.50
CA THR A 45 7.91 -5.50 -0.37
C THR A 45 8.10 -5.93 -1.82
N THR A 46 8.75 -7.07 -2.06
CA THR A 46 8.98 -7.60 -3.42
C THR A 46 7.66 -7.92 -4.10
N THR A 47 6.74 -8.57 -3.38
CA THR A 47 5.40 -8.90 -3.90
C THR A 47 4.60 -7.63 -4.18
N ILE A 48 4.54 -6.68 -3.25
CA ILE A 48 3.85 -5.39 -3.44
C ILE A 48 4.39 -4.67 -4.69
N ARG A 49 5.71 -4.60 -4.86
CA ARG A 49 6.32 -3.96 -6.04
C ARG A 49 5.99 -4.66 -7.37
N MET A 50 5.76 -5.97 -7.34
CA MET A 50 5.27 -6.67 -8.54
C MET A 50 3.81 -6.33 -8.82
N LEU A 51 2.96 -6.28 -7.79
CA LEU A 51 1.54 -5.94 -7.91
C LEU A 51 1.31 -4.50 -8.42
N CYS A 52 2.13 -3.53 -7.99
CA CYS A 52 2.02 -2.15 -8.48
C CYS A 52 2.78 -1.87 -9.79
N GLY A 53 3.31 -2.92 -10.45
CA GLY A 53 3.99 -2.77 -11.73
C GLY A 53 5.38 -2.11 -11.67
N LEU A 54 5.98 -1.97 -10.48
CA LEU A 54 7.35 -1.42 -10.31
C LEU A 54 8.43 -2.48 -10.45
N LEU A 55 8.08 -3.75 -10.36
CA LEU A 55 8.99 -4.87 -10.47
C LEU A 55 8.37 -5.96 -11.35
N ARG A 56 9.06 -6.36 -12.41
CA ARG A 56 8.57 -7.43 -13.27
C ARG A 56 8.78 -8.80 -12.59
N PRO A 57 7.74 -9.65 -12.47
CA PRO A 57 7.90 -11.02 -12.03
C PRO A 57 8.68 -11.85 -13.05
N ASP A 58 9.44 -12.84 -12.56
CA ASP A 58 10.17 -13.79 -13.41
C ASP A 58 9.24 -14.91 -13.91
N ALA A 59 8.28 -15.33 -13.06
CA ALA A 59 7.22 -16.27 -13.42
C ALA A 59 5.90 -15.90 -12.72
N GLY A 60 4.83 -16.59 -13.09
CA GLY A 60 3.48 -16.32 -12.64
C GLY A 60 2.71 -15.42 -13.58
N GLU A 61 1.40 -15.35 -13.35
CA GLU A 61 0.45 -14.60 -14.16
C GLU A 61 -0.65 -14.01 -13.26
N GLY A 62 -1.48 -13.16 -13.82
CA GLY A 62 -2.63 -12.61 -13.17
C GLY A 62 -2.82 -11.13 -13.43
N ALA A 63 -3.76 -10.54 -12.68
CA ALA A 63 -4.17 -9.17 -12.85
C ALA A 63 -4.17 -8.39 -11.53
N CYS A 64 -3.91 -7.10 -11.64
CA CYS A 64 -4.16 -6.10 -10.62
C CYS A 64 -5.15 -5.09 -11.19
N LEU A 65 -6.30 -4.89 -10.54
CA LEU A 65 -7.41 -4.07 -11.02
C LEU A 65 -7.92 -4.45 -12.43
N GLY A 66 -7.81 -5.74 -12.79
CA GLY A 66 -8.16 -6.25 -14.10
C GLY A 66 -7.08 -6.09 -15.18
N TYR A 67 -5.96 -5.44 -14.89
CA TYR A 67 -4.83 -5.26 -15.80
C TYR A 67 -3.74 -6.32 -15.59
N ASP A 68 -3.20 -6.87 -16.69
CA ASP A 68 -2.13 -7.86 -16.66
C ASP A 68 -0.86 -7.29 -15.99
N ILE A 69 -0.39 -7.96 -14.93
CA ILE A 69 0.76 -7.51 -14.11
C ILE A 69 2.10 -7.49 -14.85
N ARG A 70 2.19 -8.05 -16.04
CA ARG A 70 3.42 -8.12 -16.84
C ARG A 70 3.39 -7.21 -18.07
N ARG A 71 2.18 -6.91 -18.59
CA ARG A 71 1.99 -6.22 -19.88
C ARG A 71 1.37 -4.84 -19.74
N GLU A 72 0.57 -4.62 -18.68
CA GLU A 72 -0.21 -3.39 -18.52
C GLU A 72 0.20 -2.58 -17.27
N THR A 73 1.48 -2.65 -16.92
CA THR A 73 2.03 -2.03 -15.70
C THR A 73 1.79 -0.51 -15.63
N ASP A 74 1.73 0.19 -16.75
CA ASP A 74 1.49 1.64 -16.77
C ASP A 74 0.03 1.99 -16.44
N ARG A 75 -0.92 1.10 -16.79
CA ARG A 75 -2.31 1.24 -16.36
C ARG A 75 -2.45 0.99 -14.86
N ILE A 76 -1.80 -0.07 -14.36
CA ILE A 76 -1.77 -0.36 -12.92
C ILE A 76 -1.24 0.84 -12.14
N LYS A 77 -0.11 1.42 -12.53
CA LYS A 77 0.50 2.57 -11.84
C LYS A 77 -0.40 3.79 -11.76
N ARG A 78 -1.30 3.99 -12.73
CA ARG A 78 -2.23 5.12 -12.74
C ARG A 78 -3.41 4.94 -11.78
N GLU A 79 -3.74 3.70 -11.41
CA GLU A 79 -4.91 3.38 -10.57
C GLU A 79 -4.52 2.84 -9.18
N VAL A 80 -3.21 2.70 -8.91
CA VAL A 80 -2.69 2.22 -7.62
C VAL A 80 -1.98 3.36 -6.89
N GLY A 81 -2.34 3.58 -5.63
CA GLY A 81 -1.53 4.37 -4.71
C GLY A 81 -0.51 3.47 -4.03
N TYR A 82 0.77 3.77 -4.15
CA TYR A 82 1.83 2.99 -3.50
C TYR A 82 2.59 3.83 -2.48
N MET A 83 2.54 3.42 -1.23
CA MET A 83 3.29 4.01 -0.13
C MET A 83 4.47 3.13 0.24
N THR A 84 5.67 3.68 0.12
CA THR A 84 6.92 2.99 0.45
C THR A 84 7.18 2.98 1.95
N GLN A 85 7.91 1.97 2.44
CA GLN A 85 8.32 1.86 3.84
C GLN A 85 9.10 3.09 4.34
N ARG A 86 9.98 3.63 3.49
CA ARG A 86 10.76 4.82 3.81
C ARG A 86 10.06 6.05 3.23
N PHE A 87 10.04 7.13 4.01
CA PHE A 87 9.59 8.42 3.49
C PHE A 87 10.42 8.80 2.25
N SER A 88 9.74 9.08 1.14
CA SER A 88 10.37 9.25 -0.18
C SER A 88 10.03 10.59 -0.85
N TYR A 89 9.49 11.53 -0.07
CA TYR A 89 9.15 12.87 -0.55
C TYR A 89 10.29 13.86 -0.24
N TRP A 90 10.26 15.02 -0.91
CA TRP A 90 11.31 16.03 -0.79
C TRP A 90 11.22 16.75 0.55
N GLU A 91 12.25 16.62 1.35
CA GLU A 91 12.29 17.17 2.71
C GLU A 91 12.46 18.69 2.75
N ASP A 92 13.00 19.27 1.71
CA ASP A 92 13.18 20.72 1.47
C ASP A 92 11.97 21.40 0.84
N LEU A 93 10.93 20.65 0.50
CA LEU A 93 9.63 21.17 0.05
C LEU A 93 8.61 21.10 1.20
N SER A 94 7.67 22.03 1.18
CA SER A 94 6.50 22.00 2.08
C SER A 94 5.55 20.83 1.75
N ILE A 95 4.61 20.56 2.66
CA ILE A 95 3.55 19.59 2.42
C ILE A 95 2.82 19.91 1.11
N ARG A 96 2.40 21.17 0.93
CA ARG A 96 1.68 21.61 -0.28
C ARG A 96 2.51 21.40 -1.55
N GLU A 97 3.75 21.84 -1.56
CA GLU A 97 4.62 21.73 -2.73
C GLU A 97 4.88 20.27 -3.14
N ASN A 98 5.06 19.39 -2.15
CA ASN A 98 5.15 17.94 -2.41
C ASN A 98 3.87 17.41 -3.08
N LEU A 99 2.68 17.77 -2.56
CA LEU A 99 1.40 17.33 -3.12
C LEU A 99 1.17 17.93 -4.53
N GLU A 100 1.48 19.20 -4.75
CA GLU A 100 1.37 19.84 -6.07
C GLU A 100 2.30 19.19 -7.09
N PHE A 101 3.52 18.81 -6.67
CA PHE A 101 4.43 18.08 -7.53
C PHE A 101 3.84 16.70 -7.92
N VAL A 102 3.35 15.94 -6.95
CA VAL A 102 2.74 14.62 -7.22
C VAL A 102 1.52 14.76 -8.11
N ALA A 103 0.65 15.74 -7.86
CA ALA A 103 -0.53 15.99 -8.69
C ALA A 103 -0.17 16.26 -10.16
N ARG A 104 0.94 16.97 -10.40
CA ARG A 104 1.45 17.21 -11.77
C ARG A 104 2.01 15.93 -12.42
N VAL A 105 2.75 15.12 -11.65
CA VAL A 105 3.31 13.85 -12.16
C VAL A 105 2.20 12.88 -12.59
N TYR A 106 1.10 12.84 -11.85
CA TYR A 106 -0.07 12.01 -12.19
C TYR A 106 -1.07 12.68 -13.14
N GLU A 107 -0.73 13.88 -13.66
CA GLU A 107 -1.59 14.64 -14.57
C GLU A 107 -3.02 14.81 -14.02
N VAL A 108 -3.13 15.05 -12.70
CA VAL A 108 -4.41 15.19 -12.02
C VAL A 108 -5.15 16.42 -12.56
N PRO A 109 -6.42 16.28 -12.99
CA PRO A 109 -7.23 17.44 -13.39
C PRO A 109 -7.39 18.43 -12.25
N ASP A 110 -7.28 19.73 -12.55
CA ASP A 110 -7.31 20.80 -11.54
C ASP A 110 -6.44 20.51 -10.30
N PRO A 111 -5.11 20.45 -10.45
CA PRO A 111 -4.22 19.98 -9.39
C PRO A 111 -4.31 20.83 -8.12
N ARG A 112 -4.64 22.14 -8.22
CA ARG A 112 -4.77 23.02 -7.06
C ARG A 112 -5.99 22.66 -6.22
N ALA A 113 -7.16 22.55 -6.83
CA ALA A 113 -8.39 22.19 -6.14
C ALA A 113 -8.26 20.79 -5.51
N LYS A 114 -7.62 19.85 -6.23
CA LYS A 114 -7.42 18.48 -5.69
C LYS A 114 -6.44 18.44 -4.52
N VAL A 115 -5.41 19.27 -4.53
CA VAL A 115 -4.49 19.41 -3.38
C VAL A 115 -5.23 20.02 -2.20
N ASP A 116 -6.04 21.08 -2.39
CA ASP A 116 -6.83 21.70 -1.32
C ASP A 116 -7.79 20.69 -0.69
N GLU A 117 -8.58 19.98 -1.50
CA GLU A 117 -9.48 18.90 -1.04
C GLU A 117 -8.71 17.84 -0.22
N THR A 118 -7.53 17.43 -0.69
CA THR A 118 -6.73 16.39 -0.03
C THR A 118 -6.16 16.89 1.30
N LEU A 119 -5.69 18.14 1.35
CA LEU A 119 -5.22 18.76 2.58
C LEU A 119 -6.32 18.85 3.64
N GLU A 120 -7.55 19.22 3.24
CA GLU A 120 -8.70 19.28 4.13
C GLU A 120 -9.08 17.91 4.65
N ARG A 121 -9.25 16.94 3.75
CA ARG A 121 -9.66 15.57 4.09
C ARG A 121 -8.71 14.89 5.08
N LEU A 122 -7.40 15.10 4.95
CA LEU A 122 -6.39 14.46 5.79
C LEU A 122 -5.87 15.36 6.94
N GLY A 123 -6.51 16.50 7.20
CA GLY A 123 -6.20 17.39 8.31
C GLY A 123 -4.82 18.05 8.21
N LEU A 124 -4.36 18.34 6.99
CA LEU A 124 -3.04 18.89 6.72
C LEU A 124 -3.04 20.42 6.50
N VAL A 125 -4.21 21.07 6.44
CA VAL A 125 -4.36 22.50 6.10
C VAL A 125 -3.51 23.40 7.01
N ALA A 126 -3.56 23.20 8.33
CA ALA A 126 -2.82 24.01 9.29
C ALA A 126 -1.29 23.91 9.16
N ARG A 127 -0.79 22.86 8.49
CA ARG A 127 0.64 22.56 8.33
C ARG A 127 1.10 22.60 6.87
N GLN A 128 0.24 23.01 5.96
CA GLN A 128 0.51 22.89 4.52
C GLN A 128 1.80 23.57 4.04
N HIS A 129 2.26 24.60 4.75
CA HIS A 129 3.48 25.35 4.44
C HIS A 129 4.71 24.87 5.25
N GLN A 130 4.52 23.91 6.16
CA GLN A 130 5.64 23.31 6.91
C GLN A 130 6.49 22.43 5.99
N LEU A 131 7.82 22.54 6.10
CA LEU A 131 8.75 21.68 5.36
C LEU A 131 8.57 20.21 5.76
N ALA A 132 8.59 19.32 4.77
CA ALA A 132 8.43 17.88 5.02
C ALA A 132 9.55 17.30 5.89
N GLY A 133 10.75 17.85 5.83
CA GLY A 133 11.88 17.48 6.69
C GLY A 133 11.63 17.71 8.17
N GLU A 134 10.86 18.73 8.52
CA GLU A 134 10.54 19.12 9.91
C GLU A 134 9.36 18.35 10.52
N LEU A 135 8.70 17.49 9.75
CA LEU A 135 7.57 16.72 10.20
C LEU A 135 8.00 15.56 11.11
N SER A 136 7.20 15.31 12.16
CA SER A 136 7.31 14.05 12.90
C SER A 136 6.96 12.85 12.03
N GLY A 137 7.32 11.63 12.45
CA GLY A 137 7.02 10.40 11.72
C GLY A 137 5.55 10.27 11.35
N GLY A 138 4.63 10.52 12.27
CA GLY A 138 3.20 10.45 12.00
C GLY A 138 2.72 11.46 10.95
N TRP A 139 3.26 12.68 10.95
CA TRP A 139 2.93 13.68 9.92
C TRP A 139 3.55 13.35 8.56
N LYS A 140 4.75 12.77 8.53
CA LYS A 140 5.36 12.21 7.30
C LYS A 140 4.48 11.12 6.70
N GLN A 141 3.90 10.24 7.54
CA GLN A 141 2.97 9.20 7.09
C GLN A 141 1.67 9.78 6.52
N ARG A 142 1.10 10.80 7.17
CA ARG A 142 -0.09 11.50 6.65
C ARG A 142 0.18 12.17 5.30
N LEU A 143 1.34 12.81 5.14
CA LEU A 143 1.75 13.37 3.84
C LEU A 143 1.90 12.28 2.78
N ALA A 144 2.53 11.15 3.12
CA ALA A 144 2.71 10.04 2.20
C ALA A 144 1.35 9.44 1.76
N LEU A 145 0.41 9.26 2.70
CA LEU A 145 -0.94 8.82 2.38
C LEU A 145 -1.69 9.83 1.50
N ALA A 146 -1.58 11.14 1.83
CA ALA A 146 -2.17 12.22 1.04
C ALA A 146 -1.71 12.17 -0.42
N ALA A 147 -0.40 12.02 -0.63
CA ALA A 147 0.19 11.93 -1.96
C ALA A 147 -0.30 10.69 -2.74
N CYS A 148 -0.45 9.55 -2.06
CA CYS A 148 -1.01 8.32 -2.67
C CYS A 148 -2.47 8.48 -3.09
N MET A 149 -3.22 9.40 -2.46
CA MET A 149 -4.65 9.60 -2.71
C MET A 149 -4.98 10.65 -3.78
N LEU A 150 -4.01 11.46 -4.21
CA LEU A 150 -4.24 12.59 -5.12
C LEU A 150 -4.88 12.21 -6.45
N HIS A 151 -4.47 11.10 -7.04
CA HIS A 151 -4.96 10.62 -8.33
C HIS A 151 -6.18 9.69 -8.21
N ALA A 152 -6.85 9.68 -7.02
CA ALA A 152 -8.03 8.87 -6.74
C ALA A 152 -7.86 7.36 -7.07
N PRO A 153 -6.89 6.67 -6.46
CA PRO A 153 -6.62 5.28 -6.76
C PRO A 153 -7.79 4.37 -6.38
N ARG A 154 -7.89 3.21 -7.04
CA ARG A 154 -8.83 2.14 -6.69
C ARG A 154 -8.24 1.13 -5.71
N LEU A 155 -6.92 1.09 -5.60
CA LEU A 155 -6.19 0.19 -4.70
C LEU A 155 -5.03 0.95 -4.03
N LEU A 156 -4.92 0.83 -2.71
CA LEU A 156 -3.74 1.26 -1.96
C LEU A 156 -2.85 0.04 -1.63
N LEU A 157 -1.58 0.15 -1.95
CA LEU A 157 -0.54 -0.79 -1.57
C LEU A 157 0.40 -0.09 -0.58
N LEU A 158 0.33 -0.47 0.69
CA LEU A 158 1.05 0.20 1.78
C LEU A 158 2.14 -0.73 2.32
N ASP A 159 3.40 -0.32 2.18
CA ASP A 159 4.54 -1.14 2.57
C ASP A 159 5.08 -0.70 3.94
N GLU A 160 4.69 -1.42 5.00
CA GLU A 160 5.01 -1.14 6.41
C GLU A 160 4.77 0.32 6.81
N PRO A 161 3.58 0.87 6.56
CA PRO A 161 3.32 2.32 6.62
C PRO A 161 3.50 2.93 8.00
N THR A 162 3.44 2.15 9.06
CA THR A 162 3.51 2.61 10.45
C THR A 162 4.81 2.20 11.15
N ALA A 163 5.80 1.71 10.39
CA ALA A 163 7.10 1.34 10.95
C ALA A 163 7.80 2.56 11.56
N GLY A 164 8.17 2.46 12.86
CA GLY A 164 8.84 3.53 13.58
C GLY A 164 7.97 4.73 13.95
N VAL A 165 6.65 4.62 13.82
CA VAL A 165 5.67 5.64 14.22
C VAL A 165 5.21 5.39 15.65
N ASP A 166 4.97 6.47 16.41
CA ASP A 166 4.47 6.36 17.77
C ASP A 166 3.06 5.70 17.84
N PRO A 167 2.67 5.13 18.99
CA PRO A 167 1.43 4.37 19.10
C PRO A 167 0.15 5.19 18.82
N GLN A 168 0.15 6.50 19.11
CA GLN A 168 -1.03 7.32 18.84
C GLN A 168 -1.16 7.61 17.34
N ALA A 169 -0.08 8.05 16.69
CA ALA A 169 -0.09 8.29 15.24
C ALA A 169 -0.37 7.01 14.44
N ARG A 170 0.04 5.83 14.96
CA ARG A 170 -0.33 4.53 14.37
C ARG A 170 -1.83 4.28 14.44
N ARG A 171 -2.48 4.52 15.59
CA ARG A 171 -3.94 4.38 15.72
C ARG A 171 -4.68 5.30 14.76
N ASP A 172 -4.29 6.58 14.72
CA ASP A 172 -4.90 7.58 13.85
C ASP A 172 -4.77 7.19 12.37
N PHE A 173 -3.61 6.62 11.99
CA PHE A 173 -3.37 6.14 10.61
C PHE A 173 -4.32 5.00 10.24
N TRP A 174 -4.50 4.02 11.13
CA TRP A 174 -5.40 2.90 10.91
C TRP A 174 -6.88 3.33 10.87
N GLU A 175 -7.29 4.30 11.69
CA GLU A 175 -8.64 4.88 11.61
C GLU A 175 -8.88 5.53 10.24
N GLU A 176 -7.87 6.21 9.69
CA GLU A 176 -7.96 6.79 8.36
C GLU A 176 -8.06 5.72 7.26
N ILE A 177 -7.29 4.63 7.36
CA ILE A 177 -7.37 3.50 6.42
C ILE A 177 -8.78 2.89 6.42
N HIS A 178 -9.37 2.66 7.59
CA HIS A 178 -10.73 2.14 7.69
C HIS A 178 -11.75 3.10 7.06
N ARG A 179 -11.65 4.40 7.36
CA ARG A 179 -12.52 5.42 6.75
C ARG A 179 -12.44 5.43 5.23
N LEU A 180 -11.24 5.29 4.68
CA LEU A 180 -11.03 5.18 3.23
C LEU A 180 -11.64 3.89 2.66
N SER A 181 -11.51 2.77 3.35
CA SER A 181 -12.11 1.50 2.93
C SER A 181 -13.64 1.55 2.92
N GLU A 182 -14.27 2.25 3.86
CA GLU A 182 -15.72 2.48 3.89
C GLU A 182 -16.25 3.19 2.63
N THR A 183 -15.40 3.94 1.93
CA THR A 183 -15.73 4.55 0.62
C THR A 183 -15.59 3.59 -0.56
N GLY A 184 -15.27 2.32 -0.31
CA GLY A 184 -15.08 1.29 -1.34
C GLY A 184 -13.62 1.13 -1.82
N LEU A 185 -12.66 1.84 -1.22
CA LEU A 185 -11.25 1.71 -1.56
C LEU A 185 -10.70 0.37 -1.07
N THR A 186 -10.01 -0.35 -1.94
CA THR A 186 -9.29 -1.57 -1.56
C THR A 186 -7.93 -1.24 -0.99
N VAL A 187 -7.51 -1.92 0.08
CA VAL A 187 -6.21 -1.66 0.71
C VAL A 187 -5.48 -2.97 1.00
N LEU A 188 -4.22 -3.05 0.60
CA LEU A 188 -3.29 -4.12 1.01
C LEU A 188 -2.15 -3.50 1.82
N VAL A 189 -2.07 -3.83 3.10
CA VAL A 189 -1.06 -3.31 4.04
C VAL A 189 -0.06 -4.39 4.38
N SER A 190 1.22 -4.20 4.07
CA SER A 190 2.25 -5.08 4.63
C SER A 190 2.60 -4.66 6.05
N THR A 191 2.76 -5.64 6.92
CA THR A 191 3.19 -5.44 8.30
C THR A 191 3.93 -6.67 8.84
N HIS A 192 4.68 -6.46 9.91
CA HIS A 192 5.22 -7.54 10.73
C HIS A 192 4.63 -7.53 12.15
N TYR A 193 3.67 -6.64 12.42
CA TYR A 193 2.96 -6.52 13.69
C TYR A 193 1.63 -7.25 13.66
N MET A 194 1.39 -8.10 14.67
CA MET A 194 0.15 -8.89 14.74
C MET A 194 -1.07 -8.02 15.08
N ASP A 195 -0.89 -7.01 15.94
CA ASP A 195 -1.93 -6.05 16.32
C ASP A 195 -2.44 -5.21 15.14
N GLU A 196 -1.62 -5.01 14.12
CA GLU A 196 -2.04 -4.39 12.85
C GLU A 196 -2.78 -5.39 11.95
N ALA A 197 -2.33 -6.64 11.90
CA ALA A 197 -3.01 -7.68 11.15
C ALA A 197 -4.43 -7.93 11.65
N GLU A 198 -4.66 -7.82 12.98
CA GLU A 198 -5.99 -7.93 13.60
C GLU A 198 -6.97 -6.83 13.18
N ARG A 199 -6.48 -5.73 12.61
CA ARG A 199 -7.30 -4.64 12.08
C ARG A 199 -7.77 -4.86 10.65
N CYS A 200 -7.27 -5.91 9.99
CA CYS A 200 -7.60 -6.25 8.61
C CYS A 200 -8.80 -7.21 8.54
N ASP A 201 -9.58 -7.12 7.47
CA ASP A 201 -10.67 -8.07 7.20
C ASP A 201 -10.14 -9.48 7.00
N ARG A 202 -9.01 -9.59 6.33
CA ARG A 202 -8.29 -10.84 6.07
C ARG A 202 -6.79 -10.60 6.02
N ILE A 203 -6.04 -11.68 6.19
CA ILE A 203 -4.57 -11.64 6.15
C ILE A 203 -4.01 -12.75 5.25
N VAL A 204 -2.89 -12.45 4.64
CA VAL A 204 -1.99 -13.40 3.97
C VAL A 204 -0.70 -13.45 4.78
N TYR A 205 -0.34 -14.61 5.30
CA TYR A 205 0.91 -14.80 6.02
C TYR A 205 1.98 -15.37 5.08
N ILE A 206 3.06 -14.61 4.88
CA ILE A 206 4.19 -14.99 4.03
C ILE A 206 5.45 -15.23 4.87
N ASN A 207 6.17 -16.31 4.59
CA ASN A 207 7.47 -16.58 5.16
C ASN A 207 8.40 -17.19 4.11
N LEU A 208 9.67 -16.77 4.07
CA LEU A 208 10.70 -17.24 3.12
C LEU A 208 10.20 -17.25 1.66
N GLY A 209 9.44 -16.24 1.26
CA GLY A 209 8.91 -16.10 -0.09
C GLY A 209 7.67 -16.92 -0.40
N LYS A 210 7.12 -17.70 0.53
CA LYS A 210 5.95 -18.56 0.33
C LYS A 210 4.78 -18.15 1.22
N ILE A 211 3.57 -18.27 0.70
CA ILE A 211 2.36 -18.14 1.53
C ILE A 211 2.23 -19.37 2.40
N ILE A 212 2.13 -19.16 3.71
CA ILE A 212 1.98 -20.20 4.72
C ILE A 212 0.51 -20.39 5.09
N ALA A 213 -0.22 -19.28 5.20
CA ALA A 213 -1.64 -19.29 5.55
C ALA A 213 -2.34 -18.04 4.98
N GLN A 214 -3.64 -18.13 4.77
CA GLN A 214 -4.46 -16.99 4.39
C GLN A 214 -5.91 -17.16 4.86
N GLY A 215 -6.56 -16.07 5.21
CA GLY A 215 -7.94 -16.08 5.68
C GLY A 215 -8.19 -14.98 6.68
N THR A 216 -9.19 -15.14 7.55
CA THR A 216 -9.34 -14.31 8.74
C THR A 216 -8.19 -14.59 9.72
N VAL A 217 -7.98 -13.69 10.69
CA VAL A 217 -6.96 -13.93 11.75
C VAL A 217 -7.18 -15.26 12.44
N ALA A 218 -8.44 -15.62 12.74
CA ALA A 218 -8.79 -16.91 13.34
C ALA A 218 -8.42 -18.10 12.45
N ASP A 219 -8.61 -17.98 11.12
CA ASP A 219 -8.25 -19.03 10.17
C ASP A 219 -6.72 -19.23 10.12
N VAL A 220 -5.98 -18.14 10.11
CA VAL A 220 -4.51 -18.17 10.06
C VAL A 220 -3.92 -18.75 11.34
N ILE A 221 -4.45 -18.42 12.51
CA ILE A 221 -4.03 -19.02 13.79
C ILE A 221 -4.25 -20.54 13.76
N LYS A 222 -5.41 -20.99 13.27
CA LYS A 222 -5.69 -22.45 13.16
C LYS A 222 -4.79 -23.18 12.17
N GLN A 223 -4.36 -22.51 11.09
CA GLN A 223 -3.49 -23.09 10.08
C GLN A 223 -2.01 -23.13 10.51
N SER A 224 -1.62 -22.26 11.45
CA SER A 224 -0.24 -22.11 11.92
C SER A 224 0.09 -22.95 13.17
N GLY A 225 -0.90 -23.48 13.87
CA GLY A 225 -0.77 -24.32 15.06
C GLY A 225 -0.86 -25.78 14.77
#